data_544cb34584e508ca4f9153fbf462f499
#
_entry.id   544cb34584e508ca4f9153fbf462f499
#
_cell.length_a   1.000
_cell.length_b   1.000
_cell.length_c   1.000
_cell.angle_alpha   90.00
_cell.angle_beta   90.00
_cell.angle_gamma   90.00
#
_symmetry.space_group_name_H-M   'P 1'
#
loop_
_entity.id
_entity.type
_entity.pdbx_description
1 polymer ?
#
loop_
_entity_poly.entity_id
_entity_poly.type
_entity_poly.pdbx_seq_one_letter_code
_entity_poly.pdbx_strand_id
1 'polypeptide(L)'
;MRRRVVRVILAGALALSWAVAMPAPSAAQSSRTTTASKTKAKAKPRVSRRTSLARAAAAARARRAAAARQLAEAKTPHYKTDAAGNLVPDVRAAAAIIYNPDTGAVLWESNSHDSRSIASLTKLMTVVTFLADDPDMDTRVTVTRADVTRASTTHIVAGDRLTYDDLLHLTLIASDNAAARVLARTSEGGTAAFVDRMNEMAVHLGLTNTHYADPTGLDAANVSSAYDISHLIAFAASDDRIGSIMRLETYEIQSPRRSFWIHSTNKLLGTDMDVVGGKTGFISKAGYCLATLLQVPQGQQLAVVVLGATNSAMRFWEARHLFDWAASHTPSFIGGVPALAAASRDDE
;
A
#
# COMPACT_ATOMS: atom_id res chain seq x y z
N MET A 1 46.29 28.43 38.57
CA MET A 1 46.84 27.47 39.56
C MET A 1 46.49 26.05 39.18
N ARG A 2 47.51 25.24 39.00
CA ARG A 2 47.62 23.76 39.08
C ARG A 2 46.74 22.85 38.22
N ARG A 3 47.43 22.34 37.22
CA ARG A 3 47.38 21.07 36.51
C ARG A 3 47.12 19.88 37.45
N ARG A 4 46.34 18.89 36.98
CA ARG A 4 46.68 17.46 37.19
C ARG A 4 46.30 16.64 35.95
N VAL A 5 47.35 16.08 35.37
CA VAL A 5 47.37 15.02 34.37
C VAL A 5 47.25 13.70 35.12
N VAL A 6 46.43 12.79 34.66
CA VAL A 6 46.51 11.37 35.05
C VAL A 6 46.62 10.53 33.80
N ARG A 7 47.78 9.88 33.65
CA ARG A 7 48.08 8.78 32.73
C ARG A 7 47.63 7.46 33.39
N VAL A 8 47.03 6.58 32.66
CA VAL A 8 46.95 5.14 32.99
C VAL A 8 46.95 4.37 31.65
N ILE A 9 48.02 3.77 31.26
CA ILE A 9 48.53 2.41 31.28
C ILE A 9 47.73 1.46 30.36
N LEU A 10 48.44 1.08 29.25
CA LEU A 10 48.16 -0.07 28.38
C LEU A 10 48.29 -1.37 29.21
N ALA A 11 47.36 -2.29 28.99
CA ALA A 11 47.55 -3.71 29.25
C ALA A 11 47.26 -4.48 27.98
N GLY A 12 48.28 -5.08 27.40
CA GLY A 12 48.21 -5.99 26.29
C GLY A 12 47.73 -7.35 26.76
N ALA A 13 46.91 -7.98 25.96
CA ALA A 13 46.57 -9.41 26.07
C ALA A 13 47.01 -10.15 24.79
N LEU A 14 48.00 -11.00 24.94
CA LEU A 14 48.43 -11.98 23.95
C LEU A 14 47.31 -13.01 23.71
N ALA A 15 46.92 -13.18 22.49
CA ALA A 15 46.12 -14.30 22.05
C ALA A 15 47.08 -15.42 21.54
N LEU A 16 47.14 -16.52 22.25
CA LEU A 16 47.80 -17.77 21.81
C LEU A 16 46.91 -18.45 20.73
N SER A 17 47.45 -18.58 19.54
CA SER A 17 46.93 -19.43 18.48
C SER A 17 47.36 -20.88 18.71
N TRP A 18 46.38 -21.75 18.92
CA TRP A 18 46.60 -23.20 18.90
C TRP A 18 46.34 -23.72 17.48
N ALA A 19 47.42 -24.10 16.80
CA ALA A 19 47.37 -24.87 15.57
C ALA A 19 47.26 -26.38 15.93
N VAL A 20 46.14 -26.98 15.63
CA VAL A 20 45.97 -28.44 15.70
C VAL A 20 46.41 -29.01 14.35
N ALA A 21 47.56 -29.74 14.35
CA ALA A 21 48.05 -30.49 13.23
C ALA A 21 47.28 -31.82 13.12
N MET A 22 46.62 -32.05 11.99
CA MET A 22 46.07 -33.37 11.63
C MET A 22 47.13 -34.21 10.94
N PRO A 23 47.29 -35.50 11.29
CA PRO A 23 48.23 -36.40 10.61
C PRO A 23 47.67 -36.90 9.28
N ALA A 24 48.51 -36.96 8.26
CA ALA A 24 48.20 -37.55 6.96
C ALA A 24 48.12 -39.10 7.08
N PRO A 25 47.18 -39.74 6.36
CA PRO A 25 47.15 -41.20 6.30
C PRO A 25 48.20 -41.73 5.32
N SER A 26 48.96 -42.69 5.83
CA SER A 26 49.96 -43.55 5.11
C SER A 26 49.31 -44.35 4.00
N ALA A 27 49.96 -44.38 2.84
CA ALA A 27 49.62 -45.25 1.72
C ALA A 27 50.01 -46.68 2.00
N ALA A 28 49.04 -47.59 2.11
CA ALA A 28 49.27 -49.03 2.03
C ALA A 28 48.82 -49.53 0.65
N GLN A 29 49.77 -49.94 -0.16
CA GLN A 29 49.53 -50.69 -1.40
C GLN A 29 48.99 -52.08 -1.08
N SER A 30 47.76 -52.36 -1.54
CA SER A 30 47.28 -53.76 -1.64
C SER A 30 46.76 -54.00 -3.05
N SER A 31 47.50 -54.79 -3.79
CA SER A 31 47.08 -55.35 -5.06
C SER A 31 45.96 -56.37 -4.89
N ARG A 32 44.78 -56.09 -5.44
CA ARG A 32 43.74 -57.10 -5.67
C ARG A 32 43.03 -56.86 -7.00
N THR A 33 43.10 -57.88 -7.82
CA THR A 33 42.45 -58.15 -9.09
C THR A 33 41.00 -57.71 -9.15
N THR A 34 40.70 -56.91 -10.15
CA THR A 34 39.37 -56.37 -10.43
C THR A 34 38.63 -57.25 -11.41
N THR A 35 37.54 -57.81 -10.96
CA THR A 35 36.42 -58.23 -11.82
C THR A 35 35.55 -57.05 -12.11
N ALA A 36 35.51 -56.58 -13.37
CA ALA A 36 34.72 -55.42 -13.81
C ALA A 36 33.23 -55.76 -13.87
N SER A 37 32.47 -55.30 -12.88
CA SER A 37 31.02 -55.24 -12.99
C SER A 37 30.64 -53.92 -13.68
N LYS A 38 30.17 -53.98 -14.93
CA LYS A 38 29.60 -52.87 -15.68
C LYS A 38 28.22 -52.54 -15.11
N THR A 39 28.14 -51.69 -14.09
CA THR A 39 26.88 -50.99 -13.73
C THR A 39 26.59 -49.96 -14.80
N LYS A 40 25.58 -50.25 -15.64
CA LYS A 40 24.96 -49.26 -16.55
C LYS A 40 24.40 -48.12 -15.75
N ALA A 41 25.10 -46.99 -15.69
CA ALA A 41 24.53 -45.74 -15.24
C ALA A 41 23.32 -45.37 -16.15
N LYS A 42 22.13 -45.36 -15.60
CA LYS A 42 20.94 -44.87 -16.30
C LYS A 42 21.18 -43.42 -16.65
N ALA A 43 21.47 -43.12 -17.91
CA ALA A 43 21.57 -41.78 -18.43
C ALA A 43 20.21 -41.06 -18.21
N LYS A 44 20.21 -39.97 -17.45
CA LYS A 44 19.04 -39.09 -17.34
C LYS A 44 18.65 -38.64 -18.75
N PRO A 45 17.37 -38.72 -19.14
CA PRO A 45 16.95 -38.36 -20.48
C PRO A 45 17.33 -36.91 -20.74
N ARG A 46 18.16 -36.66 -21.74
CA ARG A 46 18.56 -35.32 -22.20
C ARG A 46 17.36 -34.68 -22.87
N VAL A 47 16.58 -33.92 -22.10
CA VAL A 47 15.40 -33.16 -22.61
C VAL A 47 15.90 -32.27 -23.75
N SER A 48 15.41 -32.51 -24.96
CA SER A 48 15.85 -31.73 -26.11
C SER A 48 15.46 -30.25 -25.94
N ARG A 49 16.31 -29.36 -26.46
CA ARG A 49 16.07 -27.89 -26.40
C ARG A 49 14.71 -27.53 -27.01
N ARG A 50 14.20 -28.29 -27.98
CA ARG A 50 12.87 -28.17 -28.59
C ARG A 50 11.73 -28.49 -27.60
N THR A 51 11.86 -29.56 -26.82
CA THR A 51 10.84 -29.94 -25.82
C THR A 51 10.80 -28.98 -24.63
N SER A 52 11.94 -28.40 -24.24
CA SER A 52 11.99 -27.37 -23.19
C SER A 52 11.32 -26.06 -23.66
N LEU A 53 11.55 -25.62 -24.89
CA LEU A 53 10.90 -24.45 -25.49
C LEU A 53 9.39 -24.65 -25.66
N ALA A 54 8.97 -25.83 -26.12
CA ALA A 54 7.55 -26.15 -26.23
C ALA A 54 6.83 -26.15 -24.87
N ARG A 55 7.46 -26.69 -23.83
CA ARG A 55 6.94 -26.66 -22.44
C ARG A 55 6.88 -25.22 -21.90
N ALA A 56 7.90 -24.40 -22.15
CA ALA A 56 7.90 -23.00 -21.76
C ALA A 56 6.78 -22.20 -22.46
N ALA A 57 6.59 -22.45 -23.76
CA ALA A 57 5.50 -21.83 -24.52
C ALA A 57 4.11 -22.28 -24.04
N ALA A 58 3.93 -23.57 -23.73
CA ALA A 58 2.69 -24.07 -23.16
C ALA A 58 2.40 -23.47 -21.77
N ALA A 59 3.42 -23.39 -20.91
CA ALA A 59 3.30 -22.75 -19.60
C ALA A 59 2.96 -21.25 -19.71
N ALA A 60 3.56 -20.54 -20.68
CA ALA A 60 3.24 -19.13 -20.93
C ALA A 60 1.79 -18.96 -21.43
N ARG A 61 1.30 -19.83 -22.31
CA ARG A 61 -0.11 -19.83 -22.76
C ARG A 61 -1.06 -20.11 -21.61
N ALA A 62 -0.75 -21.09 -20.76
CA ALA A 62 -1.57 -21.42 -19.58
C ALA A 62 -1.63 -20.25 -18.59
N ARG A 63 -0.50 -19.59 -18.34
CA ARG A 63 -0.46 -18.36 -17.49
C ARG A 63 -1.30 -17.22 -18.07
N ARG A 64 -1.20 -16.99 -19.39
CA ARG A 64 -2.02 -15.96 -20.07
C ARG A 64 -3.53 -16.30 -20.00
N ALA A 65 -3.89 -17.56 -20.22
CA ALA A 65 -5.28 -18.01 -20.11
C ALA A 65 -5.82 -17.88 -18.68
N ALA A 66 -5.03 -18.23 -17.67
CA ALA A 66 -5.38 -18.04 -16.26
C ALA A 66 -5.56 -16.55 -15.91
N ALA A 67 -4.64 -15.69 -16.34
CA ALA A 67 -4.74 -14.25 -16.14
C ALA A 67 -5.97 -13.65 -16.83
N ALA A 68 -6.29 -14.11 -18.07
CA ALA A 68 -7.49 -13.67 -18.78
C ALA A 68 -8.79 -14.09 -18.07
N ARG A 69 -8.83 -15.32 -17.53
CA ARG A 69 -9.98 -15.79 -16.73
C ARG A 69 -10.13 -14.96 -15.44
N GLN A 70 -9.05 -14.72 -14.72
CA GLN A 70 -9.06 -13.87 -13.52
C GLN A 70 -9.54 -12.45 -13.83
N LEU A 71 -9.12 -11.89 -14.97
CA LEU A 71 -9.57 -10.57 -15.38
C LEU A 71 -11.05 -10.56 -15.77
N ALA A 72 -11.53 -11.59 -16.50
CA ALA A 72 -12.94 -11.72 -16.84
C ALA A 72 -13.82 -11.86 -15.59
N GLU A 73 -13.38 -12.67 -14.64
CA GLU A 73 -14.04 -12.84 -13.35
C GLU A 73 -14.05 -11.52 -12.53
N ALA A 74 -12.95 -10.80 -12.51
CA ALA A 74 -12.86 -9.50 -11.84
C ALA A 74 -13.83 -8.46 -12.44
N LYS A 75 -14.04 -8.51 -13.75
CA LYS A 75 -14.95 -7.61 -14.46
C LYS A 75 -16.43 -7.91 -14.25
N THR A 76 -16.77 -9.11 -13.77
CA THR A 76 -18.15 -9.52 -13.58
C THR A 76 -18.63 -9.09 -12.20
N PRO A 77 -19.63 -8.19 -12.09
CA PRO A 77 -20.23 -7.84 -10.80
C PRO A 77 -20.88 -9.08 -10.16
N HIS A 78 -20.71 -9.21 -8.86
CA HIS A 78 -21.37 -10.22 -8.07
C HIS A 78 -22.38 -9.58 -7.13
N TYR A 79 -23.53 -10.19 -6.97
CA TYR A 79 -24.62 -9.74 -6.13
C TYR A 79 -25.11 -10.87 -5.24
N LYS A 80 -25.61 -10.50 -4.05
CA LYS A 80 -26.30 -11.41 -3.13
C LYS A 80 -27.58 -10.75 -2.66
N THR A 81 -28.48 -11.55 -2.13
CA THR A 81 -29.73 -11.07 -1.51
C THR A 81 -29.45 -10.79 -0.03
N ASP A 82 -29.77 -9.60 0.43
CA ASP A 82 -29.68 -9.23 1.86
C ASP A 82 -30.86 -9.81 2.66
N ALA A 83 -30.89 -9.55 3.98
CA ALA A 83 -31.94 -10.02 4.86
C ALA A 83 -33.33 -9.41 4.55
N ALA A 84 -33.38 -8.28 3.88
CA ALA A 84 -34.60 -7.61 3.46
C ALA A 84 -35.07 -8.03 2.06
N GLY A 85 -34.32 -8.91 1.37
CA GLY A 85 -34.62 -9.40 0.02
C GLY A 85 -34.08 -8.53 -1.10
N ASN A 86 -33.28 -7.49 -0.82
CA ASN A 86 -32.70 -6.61 -1.83
C ASN A 86 -31.45 -7.22 -2.44
N LEU A 87 -31.21 -6.94 -3.72
CA LEU A 87 -29.99 -7.33 -4.41
C LEU A 87 -28.88 -6.33 -4.11
N VAL A 88 -27.87 -6.74 -3.35
CA VAL A 88 -26.74 -5.92 -2.92
C VAL A 88 -25.42 -6.47 -3.44
N PRO A 89 -24.35 -5.63 -3.55
CA PRO A 89 -23.04 -6.09 -3.96
C PRO A 89 -22.49 -7.22 -3.10
N ASP A 90 -21.83 -8.19 -3.75
CA ASP A 90 -21.11 -9.27 -3.11
C ASP A 90 -19.61 -9.16 -3.47
N VAL A 91 -18.84 -8.44 -2.67
CA VAL A 91 -17.40 -8.24 -2.88
C VAL A 91 -16.59 -9.37 -2.27
N ARG A 92 -15.44 -9.67 -2.86
CA ARG A 92 -14.48 -10.67 -2.39
C ARG A 92 -13.36 -10.06 -1.52
N ALA A 93 -13.27 -8.75 -1.47
CA ALA A 93 -12.40 -8.05 -0.55
C ALA A 93 -12.76 -8.38 0.89
N ALA A 94 -11.78 -8.30 1.76
CA ALA A 94 -11.97 -8.64 3.16
C ALA A 94 -12.84 -7.61 3.91
N ALA A 95 -12.80 -6.34 3.48
CA ALA A 95 -13.69 -5.28 3.96
C ALA A 95 -13.89 -4.24 2.86
N ALA A 96 -15.09 -3.63 2.80
CA ALA A 96 -15.37 -2.54 1.87
C ALA A 96 -16.52 -1.67 2.35
N ILE A 97 -16.60 -0.43 1.83
CA ILE A 97 -17.65 0.53 2.17
C ILE A 97 -17.93 1.47 0.98
N ILE A 98 -19.15 1.94 0.89
CA ILE A 98 -19.57 3.12 0.12
C ILE A 98 -20.11 4.13 1.12
N TYR A 99 -19.43 5.26 1.24
CA TYR A 99 -19.77 6.33 2.17
C TYR A 99 -19.98 7.64 1.41
N ASN A 100 -21.04 8.36 1.75
CA ASN A 100 -21.31 9.70 1.22
C ASN A 100 -20.82 10.75 2.21
N PRO A 101 -19.72 11.46 1.93
CA PRO A 101 -19.19 12.46 2.86
C PRO A 101 -20.06 13.71 3.02
N ASP A 102 -20.90 14.03 2.01
CA ASP A 102 -21.76 15.20 2.06
C ASP A 102 -22.93 15.03 3.04
N THR A 103 -23.43 13.78 3.17
CA THR A 103 -24.59 13.46 4.02
C THR A 103 -24.22 12.67 5.27
N GLY A 104 -23.02 12.13 5.36
CA GLY A 104 -22.60 11.20 6.42
C GLY A 104 -23.20 9.80 6.29
N ALA A 105 -23.87 9.48 5.19
CA ALA A 105 -24.57 8.22 5.02
C ALA A 105 -23.65 7.09 4.55
N VAL A 106 -23.75 5.92 5.19
CA VAL A 106 -23.21 4.65 4.67
C VAL A 106 -24.25 4.05 3.74
N LEU A 107 -23.95 3.98 2.44
CA LEU A 107 -24.86 3.44 1.43
C LEU A 107 -24.79 1.91 1.34
N TRP A 108 -23.63 1.35 1.59
CA TRP A 108 -23.39 -0.08 1.65
C TRP A 108 -22.06 -0.37 2.34
N GLU A 109 -21.99 -1.48 3.04
CA GLU A 109 -20.76 -1.89 3.73
C GLU A 109 -20.67 -3.41 3.92
N SER A 110 -19.43 -3.87 4.07
CA SER A 110 -19.10 -5.25 4.44
C SER A 110 -17.85 -5.23 5.30
N ASN A 111 -17.94 -5.73 6.55
CA ASN A 111 -16.84 -5.75 7.52
C ASN A 111 -16.12 -4.39 7.67
N SER A 112 -16.86 -3.29 7.49
CA SER A 112 -16.27 -1.95 7.32
C SER A 112 -15.57 -1.43 8.57
N HIS A 113 -15.94 -1.90 9.76
CA HIS A 113 -15.33 -1.53 11.05
C HIS A 113 -14.19 -2.46 11.49
N ASP A 114 -13.90 -3.52 10.74
CA ASP A 114 -12.80 -4.43 11.07
C ASP A 114 -11.45 -3.73 10.91
N SER A 115 -10.68 -3.68 11.99
CA SER A 115 -9.31 -3.15 11.97
C SER A 115 -8.38 -4.09 11.21
N ARG A 116 -7.70 -3.57 10.19
CA ARG A 116 -6.85 -4.32 9.26
C ARG A 116 -5.60 -3.54 8.91
N SER A 117 -4.53 -4.24 8.55
CA SER A 117 -3.37 -3.60 7.93
C SER A 117 -3.79 -2.92 6.61
N ILE A 118 -3.40 -1.66 6.43
CA ILE A 118 -3.85 -0.78 5.32
C ILE A 118 -2.76 -0.48 4.29
N ALA A 119 -1.54 -0.97 4.54
CA ALA A 119 -0.41 -0.70 3.66
C ALA A 119 -0.27 0.81 3.37
N SER A 120 0.08 1.19 2.13
CA SER A 120 0.34 2.57 1.74
C SER A 120 -0.87 3.50 1.74
N LEU A 121 -2.07 3.08 2.15
CA LEU A 121 -3.14 4.03 2.49
C LEU A 121 -2.73 4.93 3.66
N THR A 122 -1.82 4.47 4.52
CA THR A 122 -1.10 5.25 5.55
C THR A 122 -0.61 6.60 5.05
N LYS A 123 -0.17 6.68 3.78
CA LYS A 123 0.38 7.91 3.20
C LYS A 123 -0.64 9.05 3.06
N LEU A 124 -1.93 8.75 3.12
CA LEU A 124 -2.95 9.80 3.24
C LEU A 124 -2.74 10.57 4.54
N MET A 125 -2.66 9.87 5.67
CA MET A 125 -2.40 10.50 6.97
C MET A 125 -1.02 11.16 7.02
N THR A 126 0.00 10.56 6.41
CA THR A 126 1.33 11.17 6.32
C THR A 126 1.29 12.54 5.68
N VAL A 127 0.57 12.68 4.57
CA VAL A 127 0.46 13.98 3.87
C VAL A 127 -0.42 14.95 4.66
N VAL A 128 -1.54 14.49 5.22
CA VAL A 128 -2.41 15.31 6.07
C VAL A 128 -1.62 15.87 7.28
N THR A 129 -0.89 15.01 8.00
CA THR A 129 -0.09 15.43 9.16
C THR A 129 1.05 16.38 8.75
N PHE A 130 1.70 16.14 7.61
CA PHE A 130 2.77 17.00 7.12
C PHE A 130 2.26 18.40 6.78
N LEU A 131 1.12 18.49 6.10
CA LEU A 131 0.55 19.77 5.69
C LEU A 131 -0.13 20.54 6.83
N ALA A 132 -0.43 19.89 7.96
CA ALA A 132 -0.96 20.55 9.15
C ALA A 132 0.03 21.55 9.77
N ASP A 133 1.33 21.36 9.54
CA ASP A 133 2.40 22.27 9.98
C ASP A 133 2.61 23.47 9.02
N ASP A 134 1.80 23.57 7.95
CA ASP A 134 1.86 24.62 6.90
C ASP A 134 3.28 24.90 6.37
N PRO A 135 4.03 23.87 5.91
CA PRO A 135 5.41 24.04 5.51
C PRO A 135 5.54 24.82 4.21
N ASP A 136 6.65 25.57 4.05
CA ASP A 136 7.03 26.17 2.77
C ASP A 136 7.36 25.06 1.75
N MET A 137 6.49 24.89 0.76
CA MET A 137 6.53 23.81 -0.23
C MET A 137 7.74 23.89 -1.16
N ASP A 138 8.36 25.07 -1.32
CA ASP A 138 9.58 25.27 -2.13
C ASP A 138 10.86 24.87 -1.37
N THR A 139 10.75 24.59 -0.07
CA THR A 139 11.88 24.15 0.75
C THR A 139 12.49 22.88 0.18
N ARG A 140 13.80 22.96 -0.12
CA ARG A 140 14.57 21.83 -0.67
C ARG A 140 15.27 21.03 0.40
N VAL A 141 15.01 19.74 0.42
CA VAL A 141 15.63 18.81 1.35
C VAL A 141 16.47 17.76 0.64
N THR A 142 17.47 17.23 1.33
CA THR A 142 18.35 16.19 0.78
C THR A 142 17.86 14.82 1.25
N VAL A 143 17.66 13.92 0.29
CA VAL A 143 17.38 12.50 0.54
C VAL A 143 18.61 11.83 1.12
N THR A 144 18.48 11.20 2.27
CA THR A 144 19.57 10.48 2.92
C THR A 144 19.62 9.01 2.54
N ARG A 145 20.73 8.34 2.84
CA ARG A 145 20.85 6.89 2.66
C ARG A 145 19.85 6.11 3.55
N ALA A 146 19.52 6.62 4.72
CA ALA A 146 18.54 6.01 5.61
C ALA A 146 17.13 6.01 4.99
N ASP A 147 16.74 7.11 4.33
CA ASP A 147 15.41 7.23 3.70
C ASP A 147 15.17 6.14 2.64
N VAL A 148 16.18 5.84 1.81
CA VAL A 148 16.07 4.86 0.72
C VAL A 148 16.40 3.42 1.11
N THR A 149 17.03 3.20 2.27
CA THR A 149 17.40 1.86 2.70
C THR A 149 16.14 1.04 3.01
N ARG A 150 15.98 -0.12 2.34
CA ARG A 150 14.80 -1.00 2.46
C ARG A 150 13.47 -0.27 2.23
N ALA A 151 13.48 0.76 1.39
CA ALA A 151 12.26 1.52 1.07
C ALA A 151 11.28 0.74 0.18
N SER A 152 11.65 -0.45 -0.34
CA SER A 152 10.84 -1.24 -1.27
C SER A 152 10.55 -0.48 -2.56
N THR A 153 9.44 0.25 -2.66
CA THR A 153 9.13 1.12 -3.81
C THR A 153 9.70 2.50 -3.57
N THR A 154 10.66 2.93 -4.40
CA THR A 154 11.16 4.30 -4.44
C THR A 154 11.74 4.66 -5.81
N HIS A 155 11.56 5.91 -6.22
CA HIS A 155 12.06 6.52 -7.45
C HIS A 155 13.25 7.43 -7.18
N ILE A 156 13.52 7.76 -5.93
CA ILE A 156 14.57 8.68 -5.49
C ILE A 156 15.76 7.93 -4.90
N VAL A 157 16.92 8.57 -4.93
CA VAL A 157 18.18 8.01 -4.44
C VAL A 157 18.84 8.95 -3.43
N ALA A 158 19.73 8.40 -2.60
CA ALA A 158 20.49 9.21 -1.64
C ALA A 158 21.29 10.31 -2.36
N GLY A 159 21.15 11.53 -1.85
CA GLY A 159 21.76 12.73 -2.39
C GLY A 159 20.90 13.48 -3.42
N ASP A 160 19.70 12.99 -3.79
CA ASP A 160 18.72 13.81 -4.51
C ASP A 160 18.31 15.00 -3.62
N ARG A 161 18.09 16.15 -4.24
CA ARG A 161 17.59 17.36 -3.58
C ARG A 161 16.25 17.70 -4.20
N LEU A 162 15.19 17.59 -3.40
CA LEU A 162 13.81 17.71 -3.85
C LEU A 162 13.08 18.73 -2.98
N THR A 163 12.08 19.39 -3.52
CA THR A 163 11.17 20.25 -2.77
C THR A 163 10.18 19.40 -1.96
N TYR A 164 9.54 19.99 -0.98
CA TYR A 164 8.41 19.32 -0.31
C TYR A 164 7.28 19.04 -1.28
N ASP A 165 7.05 19.92 -2.26
CA ASP A 165 6.08 19.68 -3.33
C ASP A 165 6.39 18.41 -4.13
N ASP A 166 7.65 18.25 -4.61
CA ASP A 166 8.10 17.02 -5.27
C ASP A 166 7.85 15.76 -4.40
N LEU A 167 8.11 15.87 -3.09
CA LEU A 167 7.93 14.76 -2.15
C LEU A 167 6.46 14.42 -1.92
N LEU A 168 5.54 15.39 -1.90
CA LEU A 168 4.10 15.13 -1.86
C LEU A 168 3.65 14.41 -3.13
N HIS A 169 4.06 14.88 -4.29
CA HIS A 169 3.75 14.25 -5.57
C HIS A 169 4.26 12.79 -5.62
N LEU A 170 5.50 12.55 -5.20
CA LEU A 170 6.06 11.20 -5.09
C LEU A 170 5.25 10.31 -4.13
N THR A 171 4.87 10.84 -2.98
CA THR A 171 4.15 10.12 -1.92
C THR A 171 2.75 9.71 -2.36
N LEU A 172 2.01 10.62 -3.01
CA LEU A 172 0.61 10.39 -3.39
C LEU A 172 0.47 9.66 -4.72
N ILE A 173 1.18 10.11 -5.77
CA ILE A 173 1.08 9.57 -7.15
C ILE A 173 1.75 8.19 -7.24
N ALA A 174 3.06 8.15 -6.96
CA ALA A 174 3.87 6.94 -7.12
C ALA A 174 3.89 6.04 -5.88
N SER A 175 3.27 6.49 -4.78
CA SER A 175 3.31 5.77 -3.50
C SER A 175 4.74 5.53 -2.98
N ASP A 176 5.65 6.49 -3.21
CA ASP A 176 7.07 6.38 -2.87
C ASP A 176 7.29 6.35 -1.36
N ASN A 177 7.97 5.29 -0.89
CA ASN A 177 8.20 5.11 0.55
C ASN A 177 9.33 5.99 1.07
N ALA A 178 10.36 6.25 0.25
CA ALA A 178 11.45 7.12 0.68
C ALA A 178 10.98 8.57 0.78
N ALA A 179 10.12 9.03 -0.13
CA ALA A 179 9.52 10.36 -0.05
C ALA A 179 8.72 10.54 1.24
N ALA A 180 7.86 9.59 1.60
CA ALA A 180 7.10 9.62 2.86
C ALA A 180 8.03 9.65 4.10
N ARG A 181 9.15 8.92 4.07
CA ARG A 181 10.15 8.96 5.15
C ARG A 181 10.86 10.30 5.24
N VAL A 182 11.17 10.93 4.10
CA VAL A 182 11.79 12.27 4.08
C VAL A 182 10.84 13.28 4.71
N LEU A 183 9.56 13.29 4.33
CA LEU A 183 8.55 14.19 4.93
C LEU A 183 8.53 14.03 6.45
N ALA A 184 8.39 12.80 6.95
CA ALA A 184 8.35 12.54 8.38
C ALA A 184 9.66 12.90 9.10
N ARG A 185 10.81 12.63 8.51
CA ARG A 185 12.13 12.92 9.11
C ARG A 185 12.41 14.40 9.19
N THR A 186 11.96 15.18 8.23
CA THR A 186 12.22 16.62 8.15
C THR A 186 11.20 17.46 8.91
N SER A 187 10.11 16.86 9.37
CA SER A 187 9.15 17.49 10.26
C SER A 187 9.72 17.67 11.67
N GLU A 188 9.16 18.57 12.45
CA GLU A 188 9.57 18.86 13.81
C GLU A 188 9.59 17.60 14.68
N GLY A 189 10.65 17.42 15.47
CA GLY A 189 10.87 16.23 16.30
C GLY A 189 11.25 14.96 15.54
N GLY A 190 11.31 15.01 14.20
CA GLY A 190 11.69 13.88 13.33
C GLY A 190 10.64 12.77 13.28
N THR A 191 11.05 11.59 12.76
CA THR A 191 10.10 10.52 12.42
C THR A 191 9.26 10.02 13.60
N ALA A 192 9.84 9.90 14.81
CA ALA A 192 9.09 9.38 15.96
C ALA A 192 7.95 10.34 16.36
N ALA A 193 8.29 11.62 16.59
CA ALA A 193 7.29 12.64 16.90
C ALA A 193 6.26 12.83 15.77
N PHE A 194 6.68 12.64 14.51
CA PHE A 194 5.76 12.67 13.38
C PHE A 194 4.72 11.54 13.44
N VAL A 195 5.13 10.31 13.77
CA VAL A 195 4.20 9.17 13.93
C VAL A 195 3.27 9.41 15.13
N ASP A 196 3.75 9.99 16.22
CA ASP A 196 2.90 10.37 17.34
C ASP A 196 1.82 11.37 16.88
N ARG A 197 2.19 12.41 16.11
CA ARG A 197 1.22 13.36 15.52
C ARG A 197 0.25 12.72 14.52
N MET A 198 0.68 11.69 13.75
CA MET A 198 -0.24 10.93 12.90
C MET A 198 -1.33 10.25 13.73
N ASN A 199 -0.99 9.71 14.89
CA ASN A 199 -1.95 9.08 15.80
C ASN A 199 -2.84 10.12 16.50
N GLU A 200 -2.28 11.25 16.91
CA GLU A 200 -3.07 12.38 17.44
C GLU A 200 -4.07 12.92 16.41
N MET A 201 -3.65 13.04 15.14
CA MET A 201 -4.53 13.43 14.05
C MET A 201 -5.65 12.40 13.80
N ALA A 202 -5.34 11.09 13.93
CA ALA A 202 -6.37 10.05 13.83
C ALA A 202 -7.43 10.20 14.94
N VAL A 203 -7.02 10.49 16.17
CA VAL A 203 -7.94 10.78 17.28
C VAL A 203 -8.76 12.05 17.00
N HIS A 204 -8.10 13.12 16.51
CA HIS A 204 -8.78 14.39 16.18
C HIS A 204 -9.85 14.22 15.10
N LEU A 205 -9.60 13.37 14.11
CA LEU A 205 -10.54 13.03 13.04
C LEU A 205 -11.56 11.96 13.42
N GLY A 206 -11.54 11.46 14.66
CA GLY A 206 -12.48 10.43 15.13
C GLY A 206 -12.26 9.03 14.50
N LEU A 207 -11.06 8.73 14.01
CA LEU A 207 -10.71 7.44 13.38
C LEU A 207 -10.39 6.40 14.43
N THR A 208 -11.42 5.85 15.06
CA THR A 208 -11.32 5.04 16.29
C THR A 208 -10.68 3.65 16.09
N ASN A 209 -10.67 3.13 14.86
CA ASN A 209 -10.05 1.84 14.53
C ASN A 209 -8.69 2.02 13.85
N THR A 210 -8.07 3.20 13.95
CA THR A 210 -6.87 3.58 13.21
C THR A 210 -5.66 3.74 14.14
N HIS A 211 -4.54 3.15 13.74
CA HIS A 211 -3.24 3.30 14.40
C HIS A 211 -2.11 3.29 13.38
N TYR A 212 -1.12 4.15 13.57
CA TYR A 212 0.06 4.27 12.72
C TYR A 212 1.33 3.92 13.49
N ALA A 213 2.19 3.07 12.89
CA ALA A 213 3.49 2.66 13.40
C ALA A 213 4.65 3.23 12.58
N ASP A 214 4.41 3.59 11.32
CA ASP A 214 5.39 4.23 10.43
C ASP A 214 4.68 5.13 9.39
N PRO A 215 5.39 6.08 8.75
CA PRO A 215 4.76 7.01 7.79
C PRO A 215 4.54 6.40 6.40
N THR A 216 4.91 5.15 6.15
CA THR A 216 4.90 4.57 4.80
C THR A 216 3.81 3.52 4.59
N GLY A 217 3.40 2.84 5.65
CA GLY A 217 2.54 1.66 5.61
C GLY A 217 3.28 0.37 5.27
N LEU A 218 4.62 0.35 5.39
CA LEU A 218 5.40 -0.88 5.26
C LEU A 218 5.28 -1.76 6.50
N ASP A 219 5.13 -1.15 7.67
CA ASP A 219 4.83 -1.89 8.88
C ASP A 219 3.37 -2.36 8.88
N ALA A 220 3.16 -3.66 9.12
CA ALA A 220 1.83 -4.24 9.18
C ALA A 220 1.00 -3.76 10.38
N ALA A 221 1.64 -3.12 11.37
CA ALA A 221 1.00 -2.48 12.50
C ALA A 221 0.31 -1.14 12.14
N ASN A 222 0.52 -0.60 10.93
CA ASN A 222 -0.38 0.42 10.39
C ASN A 222 -1.73 -0.21 10.09
N VAL A 223 -2.69 0.02 10.95
CA VAL A 223 -4.03 -0.57 10.87
C VAL A 223 -5.10 0.51 10.82
N SER A 224 -6.19 0.20 10.15
CA SER A 224 -7.41 1.02 10.11
C SER A 224 -8.60 0.17 9.66
N SER A 225 -9.78 0.74 9.67
CA SER A 225 -11.01 0.16 9.13
C SER A 225 -11.38 0.80 7.77
N ALA A 226 -12.23 0.12 6.99
CA ALA A 226 -12.74 0.71 5.76
C ALA A 226 -13.58 1.97 6.05
N TYR A 227 -14.28 1.96 7.18
CA TYR A 227 -15.04 3.10 7.67
C TYR A 227 -14.13 4.31 7.94
N ASP A 228 -13.07 4.15 8.76
CA ASP A 228 -12.15 5.24 9.08
C ASP A 228 -11.43 5.75 7.83
N ILE A 229 -11.02 4.86 6.93
CA ILE A 229 -10.36 5.25 5.67
C ILE A 229 -11.32 6.00 4.74
N SER A 230 -12.64 5.74 4.77
CA SER A 230 -13.61 6.50 3.97
C SER A 230 -13.72 7.96 4.44
N HIS A 231 -13.61 8.20 5.74
CA HIS A 231 -13.55 9.55 6.31
C HIS A 231 -12.20 10.21 5.99
N LEU A 232 -11.09 9.48 6.14
CA LEU A 232 -9.76 10.02 5.87
C LEU A 232 -9.57 10.42 4.41
N ILE A 233 -10.05 9.61 3.43
CA ILE A 233 -9.89 9.98 2.00
C ILE A 233 -10.76 11.20 1.64
N ALA A 234 -11.95 11.31 2.20
CA ALA A 234 -12.81 12.49 2.01
C ALA A 234 -12.16 13.74 2.60
N PHE A 235 -11.68 13.66 3.85
CA PHE A 235 -10.94 14.74 4.50
C PHE A 235 -9.69 15.15 3.72
N ALA A 236 -8.86 14.19 3.32
CA ALA A 236 -7.64 14.47 2.57
C ALA A 236 -7.94 15.12 1.20
N ALA A 237 -8.99 14.68 0.51
CA ALA A 237 -9.35 15.22 -0.80
C ALA A 237 -9.97 16.62 -0.72
N SER A 238 -10.49 17.05 0.44
CA SER A 238 -11.04 18.39 0.66
C SER A 238 -9.95 19.48 0.77
N ASP A 239 -8.68 19.09 1.04
CA ASP A 239 -7.54 19.99 0.91
C ASP A 239 -7.11 20.04 -0.55
N ASP A 240 -7.21 21.21 -1.18
CA ASP A 240 -6.87 21.40 -2.59
C ASP A 240 -5.44 20.99 -2.92
N ARG A 241 -4.49 21.13 -1.98
CA ARG A 241 -3.08 20.70 -2.14
C ARG A 241 -2.98 19.19 -2.31
N ILE A 242 -3.81 18.42 -1.62
CA ILE A 242 -3.85 16.95 -1.68
C ILE A 242 -4.72 16.50 -2.84
N GLY A 243 -5.93 17.03 -2.95
CA GLY A 243 -6.91 16.64 -3.97
C GLY A 243 -6.40 16.85 -5.39
N SER A 244 -5.74 18.00 -5.66
CA SER A 244 -5.15 18.27 -6.98
C SER A 244 -4.09 17.22 -7.38
N ILE A 245 -3.19 16.85 -6.45
CA ILE A 245 -2.14 15.86 -6.71
C ILE A 245 -2.75 14.47 -6.95
N MET A 246 -3.76 14.07 -6.18
CA MET A 246 -4.37 12.74 -6.30
C MET A 246 -5.13 12.53 -7.63
N ARG A 247 -5.44 13.59 -8.36
CA ARG A 247 -6.08 13.55 -9.70
C ARG A 247 -5.08 13.41 -10.85
N LEU A 248 -3.78 13.56 -10.60
CA LEU A 248 -2.77 13.48 -11.64
C LEU A 248 -2.46 12.02 -12.04
N GLU A 249 -2.48 11.74 -13.34
CA GLU A 249 -2.02 10.45 -13.87
C GLU A 249 -0.50 10.36 -13.88
N THR A 250 0.16 11.48 -14.16
CA THR A 250 1.62 11.58 -14.29
C THR A 250 2.11 12.90 -13.75
N TYR A 251 3.35 12.93 -13.30
CA TYR A 251 4.02 14.15 -12.88
C TYR A 251 5.52 14.05 -13.19
N GLU A 252 6.16 15.15 -13.58
CA GLU A 252 7.60 15.20 -13.80
C GLU A 252 8.32 15.73 -12.58
N ILE A 253 9.15 14.90 -11.95
CA ILE A 253 10.03 15.30 -10.86
C ILE A 253 11.30 15.91 -11.43
N GLN A 254 11.66 17.11 -10.96
CA GLN A 254 12.85 17.83 -11.41
C GLN A 254 13.83 18.01 -10.24
N SER A 255 14.93 17.29 -10.27
CA SER A 255 16.03 17.48 -9.34
C SER A 255 17.26 18.07 -10.05
N PRO A 256 18.22 18.69 -9.36
CA PRO A 256 19.43 19.23 -9.96
C PRO A 256 20.28 18.21 -10.73
N ARG A 257 20.07 16.92 -10.48
CA ARG A 257 20.84 15.84 -11.11
C ARG A 257 20.11 15.17 -12.26
N ARG A 258 18.76 15.14 -12.25
CA ARG A 258 17.95 14.41 -13.23
C ARG A 258 16.50 14.84 -13.17
N SER A 259 15.80 14.70 -14.29
CA SER A 259 14.34 14.72 -14.36
C SER A 259 13.82 13.32 -14.67
N PHE A 260 12.66 12.98 -14.14
CA PHE A 260 12.00 11.71 -14.41
C PHE A 260 10.50 11.80 -14.17
N TRP A 261 9.76 11.03 -14.96
CA TRP A 261 8.32 10.94 -14.82
C TRP A 261 7.91 9.88 -13.80
N ILE A 262 6.92 10.21 -12.99
CA ILE A 262 6.22 9.27 -12.12
C ILE A 262 4.78 9.08 -12.63
N HIS A 263 4.23 7.92 -12.38
CA HIS A 263 2.90 7.53 -12.83
C HIS A 263 2.03 7.13 -11.64
N SER A 264 0.73 7.46 -11.73
CA SER A 264 -0.21 7.11 -10.68
C SER A 264 -0.38 5.60 -10.56
N THR A 265 -0.42 5.16 -9.30
CA THR A 265 -0.77 3.79 -8.95
C THR A 265 -2.28 3.54 -9.00
N ASN A 266 -3.10 4.61 -9.03
CA ASN A 266 -4.55 4.53 -9.17
C ASN A 266 -4.96 4.38 -10.64
N LYS A 267 -5.36 3.17 -11.03
CA LYS A 267 -5.75 2.85 -12.41
C LYS A 267 -7.21 3.18 -12.74
N LEU A 268 -7.94 3.85 -11.87
CA LEU A 268 -9.24 4.43 -12.19
C LEU A 268 -9.10 5.77 -12.91
N LEU A 269 -7.96 6.47 -12.72
CA LEU A 269 -7.61 7.66 -13.49
C LEU A 269 -7.49 7.30 -14.98
N GLY A 270 -7.91 8.22 -15.85
CA GLY A 270 -7.93 7.98 -17.30
C GLY A 270 -9.02 6.98 -17.78
N THR A 271 -9.92 6.56 -16.89
CA THR A 271 -11.11 5.79 -17.26
C THR A 271 -12.34 6.72 -17.39
N ASP A 272 -13.52 6.14 -17.56
CA ASP A 272 -14.82 6.83 -17.58
C ASP A 272 -15.33 7.24 -16.17
N MET A 273 -14.54 6.97 -15.11
CA MET A 273 -14.89 7.35 -13.75
C MET A 273 -14.33 8.75 -13.41
N ASP A 274 -15.16 9.60 -12.82
CA ASP A 274 -14.72 10.91 -12.33
C ASP A 274 -14.08 10.76 -10.95
N VAL A 275 -12.73 10.68 -10.96
CA VAL A 275 -11.91 10.44 -9.77
C VAL A 275 -11.50 11.78 -9.14
N VAL A 276 -12.08 12.10 -8.00
CA VAL A 276 -11.75 13.29 -7.21
C VAL A 276 -10.46 13.09 -6.40
N GLY A 277 -10.20 11.86 -5.96
CA GLY A 277 -8.98 11.51 -5.25
C GLY A 277 -8.85 10.01 -5.08
N GLY A 278 -7.63 9.55 -4.76
CA GLY A 278 -7.46 8.12 -4.51
C GLY A 278 -6.05 7.73 -4.13
N LYS A 279 -5.96 6.66 -3.35
CA LYS A 279 -4.70 6.06 -2.92
C LYS A 279 -4.78 4.56 -2.94
N THR A 280 -3.71 3.92 -3.40
CA THR A 280 -3.57 2.45 -3.40
C THR A 280 -2.62 2.01 -2.29
N GLY A 281 -2.79 0.76 -1.84
CA GLY A 281 -1.90 0.11 -0.89
C GLY A 281 -1.68 -1.36 -1.23
N PHE A 282 -0.50 -1.89 -0.88
CA PHE A 282 -0.21 -3.31 -0.93
C PHE A 282 0.99 -3.66 -0.04
N ILE A 283 0.79 -4.56 0.89
CA ILE A 283 1.80 -5.45 1.48
C ILE A 283 1.16 -6.84 1.63
N SER A 284 1.95 -7.88 1.76
CA SER A 284 1.41 -9.26 1.83
C SER A 284 0.38 -9.46 2.94
N LYS A 285 0.54 -8.78 4.09
CA LYS A 285 -0.39 -8.87 5.22
C LYS A 285 -1.72 -8.14 4.96
N ALA A 286 -1.68 -7.00 4.27
CA ALA A 286 -2.86 -6.18 3.98
C ALA A 286 -3.67 -6.70 2.78
N GLY A 287 -3.02 -7.40 1.82
CA GLY A 287 -3.61 -7.63 0.51
C GLY A 287 -3.62 -6.34 -0.33
N TYR A 288 -4.43 -6.30 -1.38
CA TYR A 288 -4.55 -5.12 -2.23
C TYR A 288 -5.64 -4.20 -1.70
N CYS A 289 -5.27 -2.95 -1.43
CA CYS A 289 -6.14 -1.92 -0.86
C CYS A 289 -6.31 -0.76 -1.85
N LEU A 290 -7.50 -0.14 -1.82
CA LEU A 290 -7.83 1.08 -2.55
C LEU A 290 -8.77 1.93 -1.70
N ALA A 291 -8.47 3.20 -1.57
CA ALA A 291 -9.41 4.23 -1.14
C ALA A 291 -9.55 5.22 -2.29
N THR A 292 -10.76 5.55 -2.69
CA THR A 292 -11.02 6.52 -3.77
C THR A 292 -12.27 7.33 -3.47
N LEU A 293 -12.22 8.61 -3.82
CA LEU A 293 -13.35 9.52 -3.83
C LEU A 293 -13.77 9.73 -5.28
N LEU A 294 -15.00 9.43 -5.58
CA LEU A 294 -15.57 9.44 -6.93
C LEU A 294 -16.77 10.36 -6.98
N GLN A 295 -16.93 11.11 -8.06
CA GLN A 295 -18.08 11.99 -8.26
C GLN A 295 -19.14 11.26 -9.10
N VAL A 296 -20.38 11.25 -8.62
CA VAL A 296 -21.50 10.77 -9.41
C VAL A 296 -22.00 11.89 -10.36
N PRO A 297 -22.68 11.54 -11.47
CA PRO A 297 -23.15 12.53 -12.44
C PRO A 297 -24.03 13.65 -11.86
N GLN A 298 -24.67 13.39 -10.71
CA GLN A 298 -25.52 14.35 -10.00
C GLN A 298 -24.73 15.34 -9.13
N GLY A 299 -23.40 15.25 -9.12
CA GLY A 299 -22.50 16.16 -8.43
C GLY A 299 -22.11 15.74 -7.00
N GLN A 300 -22.73 14.71 -6.43
CA GLN A 300 -22.36 14.19 -5.11
C GLN A 300 -21.05 13.38 -5.18
N GLN A 301 -20.33 13.33 -4.07
CA GLN A 301 -19.13 12.54 -3.93
C GLN A 301 -19.40 11.27 -3.11
N LEU A 302 -18.79 10.16 -3.53
CA LEU A 302 -18.83 8.89 -2.82
C LEU A 302 -17.41 8.40 -2.54
N ALA A 303 -17.13 8.17 -1.27
CA ALA A 303 -15.91 7.47 -0.86
C ALA A 303 -16.14 5.97 -0.99
N VAL A 304 -15.35 5.33 -1.83
CA VAL A 304 -15.37 3.87 -2.02
C VAL A 304 -14.03 3.32 -1.53
N VAL A 305 -14.09 2.46 -0.51
CA VAL A 305 -12.91 1.82 0.07
C VAL A 305 -13.02 0.31 -0.07
N VAL A 306 -11.93 -0.30 -0.54
CA VAL A 306 -11.77 -1.75 -0.70
C VAL A 306 -10.47 -2.16 -0.01
N LEU A 307 -10.55 -3.01 1.01
CA LEU A 307 -9.41 -3.49 1.79
C LEU A 307 -9.26 -5.00 1.64
N GLY A 308 -8.03 -5.46 1.34
CA GLY A 308 -7.72 -6.88 1.30
C GLY A 308 -8.26 -7.61 0.07
N ALA A 309 -8.35 -6.95 -1.08
CA ALA A 309 -8.67 -7.62 -2.33
C ALA A 309 -7.58 -8.65 -2.70
N THR A 310 -7.97 -9.72 -3.39
CA THR A 310 -7.11 -10.88 -3.66
C THR A 310 -6.00 -10.61 -4.68
N ASN A 311 -6.19 -9.63 -5.57
CA ASN A 311 -5.18 -9.23 -6.54
C ASN A 311 -5.33 -7.76 -6.94
N SER A 312 -4.33 -7.23 -7.65
CA SER A 312 -4.28 -5.82 -8.02
C SER A 312 -5.43 -5.36 -8.92
N ALA A 313 -5.99 -6.23 -9.76
CA ALA A 313 -7.10 -5.88 -10.63
C ALA A 313 -8.42 -5.84 -9.84
N MET A 314 -8.62 -6.80 -8.93
CA MET A 314 -9.86 -6.92 -8.14
C MET A 314 -10.18 -5.65 -7.37
N ARG A 315 -9.21 -5.02 -6.70
CA ARG A 315 -9.49 -3.79 -5.93
C ARG A 315 -10.10 -2.66 -6.76
N PHE A 316 -9.75 -2.57 -8.07
CA PHE A 316 -10.31 -1.55 -8.96
C PHE A 316 -11.67 -1.98 -9.50
N TRP A 317 -11.84 -3.26 -9.85
CA TRP A 317 -13.12 -3.76 -10.35
C TRP A 317 -14.18 -3.79 -9.25
N GLU A 318 -13.84 -4.22 -8.05
CA GLU A 318 -14.78 -4.18 -6.92
C GLU A 318 -15.17 -2.75 -6.56
N ALA A 319 -14.22 -1.81 -6.54
CA ALA A 319 -14.54 -0.40 -6.31
C ALA A 319 -15.46 0.16 -7.40
N ARG A 320 -15.23 -0.20 -8.67
CA ARG A 320 -16.09 0.19 -9.78
C ARG A 320 -17.49 -0.39 -9.63
N HIS A 321 -17.62 -1.69 -9.35
CA HIS A 321 -18.92 -2.33 -9.17
C HIS A 321 -19.72 -1.73 -8.00
N LEU A 322 -19.03 -1.40 -6.90
CA LEU A 322 -19.63 -0.71 -5.76
C LEU A 322 -20.15 0.67 -6.17
N PHE A 323 -19.34 1.44 -6.91
CA PHE A 323 -19.71 2.77 -7.37
C PHE A 323 -20.87 2.71 -8.38
N ASP A 324 -20.80 1.83 -9.39
CA ASP A 324 -21.85 1.68 -10.41
C ASP A 324 -23.18 1.27 -9.75
N TRP A 325 -23.13 0.38 -8.75
CA TRP A 325 -24.30 -0.01 -7.97
C TRP A 325 -24.87 1.19 -7.20
N ALA A 326 -24.05 1.95 -6.48
CA ALA A 326 -24.49 3.11 -5.73
C ALA A 326 -25.07 4.18 -6.66
N ALA A 327 -24.41 4.49 -7.78
CA ALA A 327 -24.86 5.48 -8.76
C ALA A 327 -26.23 5.11 -9.35
N SER A 328 -26.50 3.82 -9.57
CA SER A 328 -27.80 3.34 -10.06
C SER A 328 -28.93 3.40 -9.02
N HIS A 329 -28.58 3.46 -7.71
CA HIS A 329 -29.53 3.52 -6.60
C HIS A 329 -29.62 4.93 -5.96
N THR A 330 -28.81 5.87 -6.41
CA THR A 330 -28.77 7.26 -5.88
C THR A 330 -30.11 7.96 -5.79
N PRO A 331 -31.06 7.83 -6.74
CA PRO A 331 -32.38 8.43 -6.60
C PRO A 331 -33.14 7.99 -5.35
N SER A 332 -32.95 6.73 -4.92
CA SER A 332 -33.56 6.17 -3.70
C SER A 332 -32.92 6.71 -2.43
N PHE A 333 -31.64 7.10 -2.49
CA PHE A 333 -30.87 7.63 -1.35
C PHE A 333 -31.01 9.14 -1.18
N ILE A 334 -31.34 9.89 -2.23
CA ILE A 334 -31.54 11.34 -2.19
C ILE A 334 -32.97 11.69 -1.72
N GLY A 335 -33.95 10.80 -1.97
CA GLY A 335 -35.39 11.03 -1.72
C GLY A 335 -35.91 10.60 -0.35
N GLY A 336 -35.09 10.00 0.50
CA GLY A 336 -35.58 9.37 1.71
C GLY A 336 -34.84 9.76 2.98
N VAL A 337 -35.22 10.88 3.60
CA VAL A 337 -35.38 10.81 5.07
C VAL A 337 -36.55 9.82 5.25
N PRO A 338 -36.38 8.63 5.89
CA PRO A 338 -37.54 7.83 6.29
C PRO A 338 -38.35 8.76 7.18
N ALA A 339 -39.58 9.08 6.76
CA ALA A 339 -40.55 9.72 7.61
C ALA A 339 -40.65 8.86 8.85
N LEU A 340 -40.03 9.32 9.95
CA LEU A 340 -40.35 8.84 11.29
C LEU A 340 -41.86 8.92 11.35
N ALA A 341 -42.50 7.75 11.39
CA ALA A 341 -43.91 7.59 11.56
C ALA A 341 -44.35 8.57 12.65
N ALA A 342 -45.11 9.60 12.25
CA ALA A 342 -45.85 10.42 13.16
C ALA A 342 -46.74 9.48 13.95
N ALA A 343 -46.32 9.13 15.16
CA ALA A 343 -47.20 8.51 16.13
C ALA A 343 -48.36 9.48 16.31
N SER A 344 -49.47 9.14 15.71
CA SER A 344 -50.76 9.71 15.99
C SER A 344 -50.97 9.75 17.48
N ARG A 345 -50.90 10.93 18.09
CA ARG A 345 -51.59 11.18 19.35
C ARG A 345 -53.00 11.50 18.96
N ASP A 346 -53.79 10.46 18.87
CA ASP A 346 -55.22 10.56 19.03
C ASP A 346 -55.52 10.16 20.50
N ASP A 347 -56.28 11.02 21.10
CA ASP A 347 -57.26 10.79 22.18
C ASP A 347 -56.77 10.81 23.61
N GLU A 348 -57.42 11.73 24.20
CA GLU A 348 -58.26 12.08 25.32
C GLU A 348 -57.65 12.94 26.40
#